data_0bbff2e2d62509f007c85271895adbfa
#
_entry.id   0bbff2e2d62509f007c85271895adbfa
#
_cell.length_a   1.000
_cell.length_b   1.000
_cell.length_c   1.000
_cell.angle_alpha   90.00
_cell.angle_beta   90.00
_cell.angle_gamma   90.00
#
_symmetry.space_group_name_H-M   'P 1'
#
loop_
_entity.id
_entity.type
_entity.pdbx_description
1 polymer ?
#
loop_
_entity_poly.entity_id
_entity_poly.type
_entity_poly.pdbx_seq_one_letter_code
_entity_poly.pdbx_strand_id
1 'polypeptide(L)'
;MLIRAALLACLLPAAALAEVHEVQMLNRNDTGPMPFEPDYLVVQPGDTVKFLASSRGHNAASIDGMIPEGGERFVGRIDEEIEVTLDAEGIWGIKCSPHYTMGMAMLIQVGDTPATEADLPDDLPEAVRQRMLEIIARRDAG
;
A
#
# COMPACT_ATOMS: atom_id res chain seq x y z
N MET A 1 0.69 -62.46 -3.16
CA MET A 1 -0.36 -61.38 -3.17
C MET A 1 0.18 -60.20 -2.39
N LEU A 2 0.79 -59.24 -3.08
CA LEU A 2 1.47 -58.08 -2.48
C LEU A 2 0.50 -56.88 -2.44
N ILE A 3 0.07 -56.50 -1.24
CA ILE A 3 -0.78 -55.32 -1.01
C ILE A 3 0.16 -54.11 -0.99
N ARG A 4 0.06 -53.27 -2.04
CA ARG A 4 0.69 -51.93 -2.08
C ARG A 4 -0.19 -50.97 -1.29
N ALA A 5 0.27 -50.61 -0.10
CA ALA A 5 -0.33 -49.47 0.65
C ALA A 5 0.09 -48.16 -0.01
N ALA A 6 -0.85 -47.47 -0.63
CA ALA A 6 -0.65 -46.11 -1.13
C ALA A 6 -0.72 -45.14 0.06
N LEU A 7 0.40 -44.50 0.36
CA LEU A 7 0.48 -43.44 1.37
C LEU A 7 -0.09 -42.18 0.74
N LEU A 8 -1.31 -41.79 1.13
CA LEU A 8 -1.95 -40.52 0.72
C LEU A 8 -1.37 -39.40 1.60
N ALA A 9 -0.41 -38.64 1.08
CA ALA A 9 0.13 -37.49 1.75
C ALA A 9 -0.92 -36.37 1.71
N CYS A 10 -1.59 -36.09 2.84
CA CYS A 10 -2.41 -34.91 3.02
C CYS A 10 -1.51 -33.66 3.06
N LEU A 11 -1.48 -32.93 1.96
CA LEU A 11 -0.95 -31.57 1.92
C LEU A 11 -1.93 -30.66 2.67
N LEU A 12 -1.63 -30.36 3.93
CA LEU A 12 -2.33 -29.33 4.69
C LEU A 12 -1.95 -27.96 4.09
N PRO A 13 -2.92 -27.10 3.71
CA PRO A 13 -2.58 -25.77 3.30
C PRO A 13 -1.95 -25.03 4.48
N ALA A 14 -0.73 -24.52 4.28
CA ALA A 14 -0.10 -23.63 5.25
C ALA A 14 -0.96 -22.36 5.29
N ALA A 15 -1.61 -22.07 6.43
CA ALA A 15 -2.27 -20.80 6.65
C ALA A 15 -1.19 -19.71 6.59
N ALA A 16 -1.23 -18.85 5.58
CA ALA A 16 -0.41 -17.65 5.55
C ALA A 16 -0.80 -16.77 6.74
N LEU A 17 0.15 -16.47 7.61
CA LEU A 17 -0.06 -15.55 8.72
C LEU A 17 -0.12 -14.14 8.16
N ALA A 18 -1.09 -13.32 8.63
CA ALA A 18 -1.14 -11.91 8.32
C ALA A 18 0.13 -11.20 8.83
N GLU A 19 0.73 -10.37 7.97
CA GLU A 19 1.95 -9.64 8.28
C GLU A 19 1.65 -8.17 8.61
N VAL A 20 2.58 -7.53 9.34
CA VAL A 20 2.56 -6.10 9.61
C VAL A 20 3.71 -5.46 8.82
N HIS A 21 3.36 -4.52 7.95
CA HIS A 21 4.29 -3.74 7.13
C HIS A 21 4.37 -2.31 7.65
N GLU A 22 5.57 -1.79 7.81
CA GLU A 22 5.77 -0.42 8.28
C GLU A 22 6.04 0.54 7.11
N VAL A 23 5.42 1.72 7.18
CA VAL A 23 5.62 2.84 6.25
C VAL A 23 5.94 4.08 7.05
N GLN A 24 7.06 4.71 6.75
CA GLN A 24 7.47 5.96 7.39
C GLN A 24 6.88 7.17 6.67
N MET A 25 6.46 8.17 7.42
CA MET A 25 6.04 9.47 6.91
C MET A 25 7.18 10.46 7.15
N LEU A 26 7.80 10.94 6.07
CA LEU A 26 9.05 11.70 6.13
C LEU A 26 8.92 13.08 5.51
N ASN A 27 9.78 14.02 5.96
CA ASN A 27 9.93 15.31 5.30
C ASN A 27 10.75 15.21 4.01
N ARG A 28 11.71 14.29 3.94
CA ARG A 28 12.59 14.07 2.79
C ARG A 28 13.28 12.71 2.85
N ASN A 29 13.52 12.16 1.68
CA ASN A 29 14.45 11.03 1.45
C ASN A 29 15.12 11.19 0.08
N ASP A 30 15.76 10.13 -0.42
CA ASP A 30 16.48 10.15 -1.72
C ASP A 30 15.54 10.37 -2.92
N THR A 31 14.23 10.13 -2.79
CA THR A 31 13.25 10.39 -3.85
C THR A 31 12.76 11.85 -3.89
N GLY A 32 13.09 12.65 -2.88
CA GLY A 32 12.71 14.06 -2.81
C GLY A 32 11.95 14.44 -1.54
N PRO A 33 11.18 15.55 -1.58
CA PRO A 33 10.43 16.04 -0.44
C PRO A 33 9.11 15.28 -0.21
N MET A 34 8.69 15.23 1.06
CA MET A 34 7.40 14.71 1.50
C MET A 34 7.09 13.29 1.00
N PRO A 35 7.97 12.29 1.23
CA PRO A 35 7.70 10.92 0.82
C PRO A 35 7.04 10.10 1.92
N PHE A 36 6.27 9.09 1.51
CA PHE A 36 6.13 7.86 2.27
C PHE A 36 7.32 6.95 1.94
N GLU A 37 7.77 6.14 2.89
CA GLU A 37 8.88 5.22 2.68
C GLU A 37 8.59 3.85 3.33
N PRO A 38 8.45 2.79 2.52
CA PRO A 38 8.43 2.80 1.05
C PRO A 38 7.21 3.52 0.48
N ASP A 39 7.30 3.98 -0.77
CA ASP A 39 6.20 4.66 -1.46
C ASP A 39 5.42 3.74 -2.43
N TYR A 40 5.89 2.51 -2.62
CA TYR A 40 5.18 1.40 -3.22
C TYR A 40 5.30 0.18 -2.32
N LEU A 41 4.18 -0.38 -1.89
CA LEU A 41 4.15 -1.51 -0.97
C LEU A 41 3.27 -2.62 -1.55
N VAL A 42 3.76 -3.85 -1.52
CA VAL A 42 2.99 -5.05 -1.89
C VAL A 42 2.61 -5.81 -0.63
N VAL A 43 1.34 -6.04 -0.44
CA VAL A 43 0.79 -6.77 0.71
C VAL A 43 -0.22 -7.82 0.27
N GLN A 44 -0.50 -8.78 1.12
CA GLN A 44 -1.57 -9.75 0.90
C GLN A 44 -2.87 -9.30 1.59
N PRO A 45 -4.05 -9.73 1.09
CA PRO A 45 -5.30 -9.47 1.79
C PRO A 45 -5.24 -9.94 3.25
N GLY A 46 -5.63 -9.06 4.17
CA GLY A 46 -5.58 -9.30 5.62
C GLY A 46 -4.29 -8.85 6.30
N ASP A 47 -3.29 -8.41 5.54
CA ASP A 47 -2.10 -7.77 6.11
C ASP A 47 -2.43 -6.40 6.69
N THR A 48 -1.64 -5.98 7.65
CA THR A 48 -1.75 -4.66 8.30
C THR A 48 -0.62 -3.75 7.84
N VAL A 49 -0.95 -2.52 7.53
CA VAL A 49 0.02 -1.46 7.26
C VAL A 49 0.05 -0.49 8.43
N LYS A 50 1.24 -0.32 9.01
CA LYS A 50 1.49 0.59 10.11
C LYS A 50 2.20 1.83 9.60
N PHE A 51 1.52 2.99 9.68
CA PHE A 51 2.09 4.27 9.29
C PHE A 51 2.74 4.94 10.49
N LEU A 52 4.06 5.15 10.41
CA LEU A 52 4.89 5.70 11.47
C LEU A 52 5.01 7.22 11.32
N ALA A 53 4.77 7.95 12.40
CA ALA A 53 4.97 9.40 12.46
C ALA A 53 6.47 9.73 12.65
N SER A 54 7.31 9.31 11.70
CA SER A 54 8.77 9.45 11.77
C SER A 54 9.23 10.90 11.67
N SER A 55 8.53 11.73 10.90
CA SER A 55 8.64 13.19 10.89
C SER A 55 7.31 13.82 11.28
N ARG A 56 7.35 15.02 11.85
CA ARG A 56 6.14 15.73 12.30
C ARG A 56 5.40 16.40 11.15
N GLY A 57 4.09 16.59 11.34
CA GLY A 57 3.24 17.33 10.42
C GLY A 57 2.59 16.47 9.33
N HIS A 58 2.59 15.16 9.48
CA HIS A 58 2.05 14.22 8.50
C HIS A 58 0.91 13.36 9.06
N ASN A 59 0.07 12.88 8.16
CA ASN A 59 -0.91 11.82 8.42
C ASN A 59 -0.95 10.83 7.26
N ALA A 60 -1.64 9.72 7.47
CA ALA A 60 -2.00 8.79 6.40
C ALA A 60 -3.52 8.73 6.25
N ALA A 61 -3.99 8.86 5.02
CA ALA A 61 -5.39 8.77 4.67
C ALA A 61 -5.56 8.11 3.30
N SER A 62 -6.63 7.36 3.11
CA SER A 62 -6.98 6.84 1.78
C SER A 62 -7.43 7.97 0.87
N ILE A 63 -7.11 7.87 -0.44
CA ILE A 63 -7.55 8.79 -1.47
C ILE A 63 -8.92 8.33 -1.97
N ASP A 64 -9.93 9.23 -1.91
CA ASP A 64 -11.24 8.96 -2.49
C ASP A 64 -11.08 8.71 -4.01
N GLY A 65 -11.73 7.67 -4.53
CA GLY A 65 -11.54 7.21 -5.91
C GLY A 65 -10.37 6.24 -6.13
N MET A 66 -9.54 5.99 -5.11
CA MET A 66 -8.46 5.01 -5.13
C MET A 66 -8.57 4.02 -3.96
N ILE A 67 -9.78 3.62 -3.64
CA ILE A 67 -10.09 2.55 -2.68
C ILE A 67 -10.72 1.41 -3.49
N PRO A 68 -10.14 0.20 -3.48
CA PRO A 68 -10.75 -0.94 -4.17
C PRO A 68 -12.14 -1.26 -3.67
N GLU A 69 -12.95 -1.90 -4.52
CA GLU A 69 -14.29 -2.36 -4.13
C GLU A 69 -14.24 -3.22 -2.87
N GLY A 70 -15.10 -2.93 -1.91
CA GLY A 70 -15.14 -3.58 -0.60
C GLY A 70 -14.15 -3.01 0.42
N GLY A 71 -13.29 -2.09 0.02
CA GLY A 71 -12.37 -1.41 0.93
C GLY A 71 -13.05 -0.31 1.75
N GLU A 72 -12.56 -0.08 2.96
CA GLU A 72 -13.05 0.97 3.85
C GLU A 72 -12.12 2.18 3.82
N ARG A 73 -12.72 3.37 3.75
CA ARG A 73 -12.02 4.64 3.86
C ARG A 73 -11.42 4.81 5.25
N PHE A 74 -10.20 5.33 5.32
CA PHE A 74 -9.59 5.72 6.59
C PHE A 74 -8.92 7.11 6.51
N VAL A 75 -8.87 7.79 7.65
CA VAL A 75 -8.21 9.09 7.81
C VAL A 75 -7.55 9.13 9.18
N GLY A 76 -6.23 9.09 9.22
CA GLY A 76 -5.45 9.31 10.43
C GLY A 76 -5.36 10.80 10.78
N ARG A 77 -5.06 11.09 12.05
CA ARG A 77 -4.78 12.46 12.52
C ARG A 77 -3.33 12.84 12.22
N ILE A 78 -3.05 14.13 12.25
CA ILE A 78 -1.67 14.63 12.15
C ILE A 78 -0.85 14.10 13.33
N ASP A 79 0.36 13.64 13.02
CA ASP A 79 1.32 13.05 13.98
C ASP A 79 0.82 11.76 14.67
N GLU A 80 -0.24 11.15 14.14
CA GLU A 80 -0.77 9.88 14.63
C GLU A 80 -0.11 8.71 13.92
N GLU A 81 0.38 7.76 14.70
CA GLU A 81 0.74 6.44 14.23
C GLU A 81 -0.51 5.59 14.16
N ILE A 82 -0.84 5.05 12.99
CA ILE A 82 -2.04 4.23 12.78
C ILE A 82 -1.71 2.89 12.15
N GLU A 83 -2.53 1.90 12.44
CA GLU A 83 -2.53 0.60 11.80
C GLU A 83 -3.82 0.39 11.02
N VAL A 84 -3.70 -0.04 9.77
CA VAL A 84 -4.84 -0.30 8.89
C VAL A 84 -4.72 -1.70 8.31
N THR A 85 -5.72 -2.53 8.51
CA THR A 85 -5.80 -3.85 7.88
C THR A 85 -6.47 -3.72 6.53
N LEU A 86 -5.81 -4.21 5.47
CA LEU A 86 -6.27 -4.09 4.09
C LEU A 86 -6.73 -5.47 3.58
N ASP A 87 -8.04 -5.67 3.50
CA ASP A 87 -8.64 -6.92 3.02
C ASP A 87 -9.01 -6.87 1.53
N ALA A 88 -9.41 -5.70 1.01
CA ALA A 88 -9.84 -5.56 -0.36
C ALA A 88 -8.65 -5.55 -1.32
N GLU A 89 -8.63 -6.53 -2.23
CA GLU A 89 -7.63 -6.62 -3.30
C GLU A 89 -7.74 -5.46 -4.28
N GLY A 90 -6.61 -5.00 -4.76
CA GLY A 90 -6.50 -3.92 -5.74
C GLY A 90 -5.48 -2.87 -5.32
N ILE A 91 -5.51 -1.74 -6.01
CA ILE A 91 -4.58 -0.64 -5.79
C ILE A 91 -5.21 0.42 -4.90
N TRP A 92 -4.57 0.65 -3.76
CA TRP A 92 -4.93 1.71 -2.84
C TRP A 92 -4.02 2.92 -3.06
N GLY A 93 -4.61 4.08 -3.20
CA GLY A 93 -3.91 5.36 -3.12
C GLY A 93 -3.97 5.91 -1.70
N ILE A 94 -2.81 6.27 -1.15
CA ILE A 94 -2.68 6.85 0.18
C ILE A 94 -2.09 8.25 0.04
N LYS A 95 -2.58 9.19 0.84
CA LYS A 95 -2.13 10.59 0.88
C LYS A 95 -1.77 11.03 2.29
N CYS A 96 -0.94 12.05 2.36
CA CYS A 96 -0.83 12.91 3.52
C CYS A 96 -1.73 14.13 3.28
N SER A 97 -2.76 14.33 4.11
CA SER A 97 -3.77 15.37 3.86
C SER A 97 -3.20 16.78 3.76
N PRO A 98 -2.33 17.27 4.69
CA PRO A 98 -1.79 18.61 4.58
C PRO A 98 -0.82 18.83 3.41
N HIS A 99 -0.20 17.76 2.87
CA HIS A 99 0.78 17.85 1.78
C HIS A 99 0.31 17.18 0.47
N TYR A 100 -1.00 16.92 0.37
CA TYR A 100 -1.58 16.22 -0.79
C TYR A 100 -1.32 16.97 -2.10
N THR A 101 -1.58 18.27 -2.13
CA THR A 101 -1.33 19.08 -3.33
C THR A 101 0.15 19.28 -3.65
N MET A 102 1.05 18.97 -2.72
CA MET A 102 2.51 18.94 -2.92
C MET A 102 3.01 17.58 -3.44
N GLY A 103 2.12 16.59 -3.60
CA GLY A 103 2.46 15.27 -4.11
C GLY A 103 2.82 14.24 -3.06
N MET A 104 2.49 14.45 -1.77
CA MET A 104 2.73 13.43 -0.74
C MET A 104 1.69 12.32 -0.83
N ALA A 105 2.04 11.30 -1.59
CA ALA A 105 1.20 10.14 -1.85
C ALA A 105 2.03 8.88 -2.08
N MET A 106 1.40 7.72 -1.92
CA MET A 106 1.97 6.40 -2.19
C MET A 106 0.92 5.47 -2.77
N LEU A 107 1.38 4.32 -3.28
CA LEU A 107 0.54 3.23 -3.76
C LEU A 107 0.75 1.97 -2.92
N ILE A 108 -0.35 1.30 -2.59
CA ILE A 108 -0.32 -0.02 -1.97
C ILE A 108 -1.03 -1.01 -2.89
N GLN A 109 -0.31 -2.04 -3.30
CA GLN A 109 -0.85 -3.18 -4.03
C GLN A 109 -1.27 -4.24 -3.04
N VAL A 110 -2.57 -4.53 -2.96
CA VAL A 110 -3.11 -5.66 -2.19
C VAL A 110 -3.38 -6.80 -3.16
N GLY A 111 -2.64 -7.90 -3.03
CA GLY A 111 -2.70 -9.03 -3.95
C GLY A 111 -1.65 -8.97 -5.06
N ASP A 112 -1.91 -9.68 -6.17
CA ASP A 112 -0.88 -10.01 -7.16
C ASP A 112 -0.85 -9.09 -8.39
N THR A 113 -1.83 -8.17 -8.53
CA THR A 113 -1.92 -7.29 -9.70
C THR A 113 -1.19 -5.96 -9.46
N PRO A 114 -0.10 -5.69 -10.18
CA PRO A 114 0.66 -4.45 -10.03
C PRO A 114 -0.13 -3.22 -10.47
N ALA A 115 0.14 -2.07 -9.83
CA ALA A 115 -0.41 -0.78 -10.24
C ALA A 115 0.05 -0.40 -11.65
N THR A 116 -0.84 0.22 -12.40
CA THR A 116 -0.58 0.79 -13.71
C THR A 116 -1.11 2.22 -13.78
N GLU A 117 -0.77 2.96 -14.82
CA GLU A 117 -1.33 4.29 -15.04
C GLU A 117 -2.86 4.29 -15.12
N ALA A 118 -3.47 3.18 -15.57
CA ALA A 118 -4.93 3.05 -15.67
C ALA A 118 -5.63 3.03 -14.30
N ASP A 119 -4.89 2.78 -13.21
CA ASP A 119 -5.43 2.82 -11.84
C ASP A 119 -5.51 4.25 -11.27
N LEU A 120 -4.91 5.23 -11.97
CA LEU A 120 -4.86 6.62 -11.51
C LEU A 120 -6.06 7.43 -12.02
N PRO A 121 -6.93 7.95 -11.13
CA PRO A 121 -8.04 8.81 -11.52
C PRO A 121 -7.58 10.09 -12.25
N ASP A 122 -8.40 10.59 -13.16
CA ASP A 122 -8.09 11.80 -13.94
C ASP A 122 -8.10 13.09 -13.11
N ASP A 123 -8.80 13.09 -11.98
CA ASP A 123 -8.99 14.24 -11.08
C ASP A 123 -7.94 14.35 -9.96
N LEU A 124 -6.87 13.54 -10.02
CA LEU A 124 -5.76 13.67 -9.08
C LEU A 124 -5.08 15.05 -9.23
N PRO A 125 -4.64 15.67 -8.11
CA PRO A 125 -3.72 16.82 -8.19
C PRO A 125 -2.50 16.47 -9.04
N GLU A 126 -2.04 17.41 -9.87
CA GLU A 126 -0.94 17.18 -10.82
C GLU A 126 0.32 16.62 -10.16
N ALA A 127 0.73 17.18 -9.01
CA ALA A 127 1.90 16.70 -8.28
C ALA A 127 1.73 15.27 -7.74
N VAL A 128 0.51 14.88 -7.37
CA VAL A 128 0.19 13.51 -6.93
C VAL A 128 0.26 12.55 -8.11
N ARG A 129 -0.36 12.91 -9.23
CA ARG A 129 -0.31 12.10 -10.46
C ARG A 129 1.13 11.88 -10.90
N GLN A 130 1.92 12.94 -10.96
CA GLN A 130 3.34 12.86 -11.32
C GLN A 130 4.11 11.94 -10.36
N ARG A 131 3.94 12.11 -9.05
CA ARG A 131 4.55 11.24 -8.04
C ARG A 131 4.21 9.78 -8.25
N MET A 132 2.94 9.46 -8.48
CA MET A 132 2.49 8.08 -8.67
C MET A 132 3.04 7.47 -9.96
N LEU A 133 3.13 8.23 -11.06
CA LEU A 133 3.76 7.79 -12.30
C LEU A 133 5.26 7.50 -12.11
N GLU A 134 5.98 8.32 -11.35
CA GLU A 134 7.39 8.10 -11.01
C GLU A 134 7.57 6.84 -10.15
N ILE A 135 6.67 6.60 -9.20
CA ILE A 135 6.64 5.39 -8.35
C ILE A 135 6.48 4.14 -9.23
N ILE A 136 5.49 4.14 -10.13
CA ILE A 136 5.22 3.04 -11.06
C ILE A 136 6.45 2.79 -11.96
N ALA A 137 7.02 3.85 -12.53
CA ALA A 137 8.20 3.75 -13.40
C ALA A 137 9.44 3.17 -12.68
N ARG A 138 9.69 3.59 -11.43
CA ARG A 138 10.81 3.07 -10.61
C ARG A 138 10.62 1.59 -10.27
N ARG A 139 9.40 1.19 -9.91
CA ARG A 139 9.08 -0.22 -9.66
C ARG A 139 9.33 -1.07 -10.91
N ASP A 140 8.91 -0.62 -12.08
CA ASP A 140 9.04 -1.37 -13.33
C ASP A 140 10.48 -1.46 -13.83
N ALA A 141 11.36 -0.53 -13.40
CA ALA A 141 12.79 -0.52 -13.76
C ALA A 141 13.66 -1.41 -12.85
N GLY A 142 13.15 -1.84 -11.69
CA GLY A 142 13.83 -2.69 -10.71
C GLY A 142 13.45 -4.14 -10.85
#